data_45ef3b1ccedb9eaec2803591bea7ed6b
#
_entry.id   45ef3b1ccedb9eaec2803591bea7ed6b
#
_cell.length_a   1.000
_cell.length_b   1.000
_cell.length_c   1.000
_cell.angle_alpha   90.00
_cell.angle_beta   90.00
_cell.angle_gamma   90.00
#
_symmetry.space_group_name_H-M   'P 1'
#
loop_
_entity.id
_entity.type
_entity.pdbx_description
1 polymer ?
#
loop_
_entity_poly.entity_id
_entity_poly.type
_entity_poly.pdbx_seq_one_letter_code
_entity_poly.pdbx_strand_id
1 'polypeptide(L)'
;MKKNIILFYVLAFLQGLVFYSSIATLYRTSNGLTLYQMGIIEGCFSLCIILFEIPWGMICDKIGYKKTMIIANIFYLLSKIVFYKANGFTLFLLERIFLALAVAGLSGCDSSLLYLSCDKEDSTAVFGKSSMFGVIGMVVASFSFTFIFKSNMQLAAFATIFPFAIQLVLTFFITDYPTQNEEIVTLKQITKNIFNHKIIILVLLASVLLTETTHILTIFYNQLQYERVGIPLPYYGMIFMVLQLLGTTSGLLGKLTTYFTKEKIAKTLFLLAAIASLGLYFSIDPISTVILFMILTSIEALYFPILQTIQNDTVTTSRATTLSCYSLVMNIASMFINYTFGYVSNTSLTNAYLLSFIFCIIGFILFTLWNFKQQ
;
A
#
# COMPACT_ATOMS: atom_id res chain seq x y z
N MET A 1 1.60 -29.55 -0.33
CA MET A 1 1.86 -28.51 -1.33
C MET A 1 0.56 -27.91 -1.86
N LYS A 2 -0.25 -28.57 -2.71
CA LYS A 2 -1.48 -28.00 -3.30
C LYS A 2 -2.48 -27.39 -2.28
N LYS A 3 -2.62 -27.98 -1.07
CA LYS A 3 -3.52 -27.49 -0.02
C LYS A 3 -3.15 -26.10 0.46
N ASN A 4 -1.86 -25.83 0.75
CA ASN A 4 -1.42 -24.49 1.18
C ASN A 4 -1.66 -23.45 0.10
N ILE A 5 -1.34 -23.75 -1.17
CA ILE A 5 -1.56 -22.83 -2.29
C ILE A 5 -3.03 -22.39 -2.37
N ILE A 6 -3.97 -23.35 -2.27
CA ILE A 6 -5.41 -23.04 -2.28
C ILE A 6 -5.79 -22.19 -1.07
N LEU A 7 -5.27 -22.53 0.13
CA LEU A 7 -5.50 -21.72 1.32
C LEU A 7 -5.00 -20.29 1.14
N PHE A 8 -3.80 -20.08 0.58
CA PHE A 8 -3.27 -18.75 0.33
C PHE A 8 -4.13 -17.95 -0.66
N TYR A 9 -4.69 -18.58 -1.70
CA TYR A 9 -5.63 -17.90 -2.59
C TYR A 9 -6.90 -17.43 -1.86
N VAL A 10 -7.44 -18.30 -0.99
CA VAL A 10 -8.61 -17.96 -0.17
C VAL A 10 -8.25 -16.87 0.85
N LEU A 11 -7.09 -16.94 1.50
CA LEU A 11 -6.63 -15.92 2.43
C LEU A 11 -6.46 -14.56 1.74
N ALA A 12 -5.83 -14.53 0.56
CA ALA A 12 -5.69 -13.31 -0.24
C ALA A 12 -7.06 -12.70 -0.62
N PHE A 13 -8.01 -13.54 -1.05
CA PHE A 13 -9.37 -13.12 -1.33
C PHE A 13 -10.04 -12.50 -0.09
N LEU A 14 -9.95 -13.17 1.07
CA LEU A 14 -10.52 -12.69 2.33
C LEU A 14 -9.87 -11.38 2.80
N GLN A 15 -8.56 -11.21 2.62
CA GLN A 15 -7.86 -9.95 2.91
C GLN A 15 -8.36 -8.81 2.03
N GLY A 16 -8.74 -9.09 0.79
CA GLY A 16 -9.37 -8.13 -0.11
C GLY A 16 -10.78 -7.70 0.33
N LEU A 17 -11.49 -8.51 1.13
CA LEU A 17 -12.87 -8.23 1.56
C LEU A 17 -12.94 -7.16 2.67
N VAL A 18 -12.34 -6.00 2.43
CA VAL A 18 -12.47 -4.82 3.29
C VAL A 18 -13.63 -3.98 2.77
N PHE A 19 -14.84 -4.23 3.24
CA PHE A 19 -16.07 -3.63 2.72
C PHE A 19 -16.15 -2.11 2.91
N TYR A 20 -15.39 -1.54 3.84
CA TYR A 20 -15.29 -0.09 4.05
C TYR A 20 -14.13 0.58 3.28
N SER A 21 -13.38 -0.14 2.47
CA SER A 21 -12.18 0.41 1.78
C SER A 21 -12.49 1.65 0.95
N SER A 22 -13.62 1.64 0.24
CA SER A 22 -14.06 2.77 -0.60
C SER A 22 -14.50 4.03 0.18
N ILE A 23 -14.66 3.93 1.52
CA ILE A 23 -15.18 5.01 2.37
C ILE A 23 -14.40 5.16 3.68
N ALA A 24 -13.23 4.58 3.79
CA ALA A 24 -12.47 4.53 5.05
C ALA A 24 -12.17 5.93 5.63
N THR A 25 -11.85 6.90 4.77
CA THR A 25 -11.59 8.29 5.18
C THR A 25 -12.85 8.97 5.67
N LEU A 26 -13.96 8.83 4.94
CA LEU A 26 -15.25 9.39 5.37
C LEU A 26 -15.75 8.77 6.67
N TYR A 27 -15.56 7.46 6.84
CA TYR A 27 -15.90 6.80 8.10
C TYR A 27 -15.11 7.35 9.28
N ARG A 28 -13.81 7.61 9.10
CA ARG A 28 -12.96 8.20 10.13
C ARG A 28 -13.34 9.64 10.44
N THR A 29 -13.57 10.47 9.41
CA THR A 29 -14.00 11.87 9.62
C THR A 29 -15.36 11.95 10.28
N SER A 30 -16.33 11.12 9.89
CA SER A 30 -17.66 11.07 10.53
C SER A 30 -17.61 10.59 11.99
N ASN A 31 -16.54 9.89 12.39
CA ASN A 31 -16.27 9.46 13.76
C ASN A 31 -15.24 10.36 14.48
N GLY A 32 -15.11 11.62 14.09
CA GLY A 32 -14.42 12.67 14.80
C GLY A 32 -12.93 12.82 14.52
N LEU A 33 -12.37 12.20 13.46
CA LEU A 33 -10.98 12.46 13.06
C LEU A 33 -10.86 13.67 12.16
N THR A 34 -9.85 14.48 12.42
CA THR A 34 -9.40 15.52 11.46
C THR A 34 -8.41 14.93 10.46
N LEU A 35 -8.22 15.58 9.31
CA LEU A 35 -7.24 15.16 8.30
C LEU A 35 -5.81 15.22 8.85
N TYR A 36 -5.51 16.18 9.71
CA TYR A 36 -4.24 16.27 10.42
C TYR A 36 -3.98 15.03 11.30
N GLN A 37 -4.98 14.62 12.08
CA GLN A 37 -4.89 13.42 12.92
C GLN A 37 -4.73 12.16 12.06
N MET A 38 -5.38 12.06 10.91
CA MET A 38 -5.17 10.95 9.98
C MET A 38 -3.73 10.91 9.45
N GLY A 39 -3.14 12.06 9.09
CA GLY A 39 -1.73 12.13 8.70
C GLY A 39 -0.77 11.65 9.81
N ILE A 40 -1.04 12.01 11.07
CA ILE A 40 -0.28 11.50 12.24
C ILE A 40 -0.44 9.97 12.35
N ILE A 41 -1.66 9.46 12.25
CA ILE A 41 -1.96 8.03 12.37
C ILE A 41 -1.24 7.21 11.28
N GLU A 42 -1.26 7.67 10.02
CA GLU A 42 -0.55 7.01 8.92
C GLU A 42 0.99 7.11 9.07
N GLY A 43 1.50 8.24 9.55
CA GLY A 43 2.91 8.37 9.90
C GLY A 43 3.33 7.42 11.04
N CYS A 44 2.50 7.28 12.09
CA CYS A 44 2.71 6.30 13.15
C CYS A 44 2.64 4.86 12.63
N PHE A 45 1.74 4.55 11.69
CA PHE A 45 1.65 3.25 11.06
C PHE A 45 2.96 2.88 10.35
N SER A 46 3.50 3.77 9.52
CA SER A 46 4.79 3.57 8.84
C SER A 46 5.94 3.37 9.83
N LEU A 47 5.99 4.16 10.90
CA LEU A 47 6.99 4.01 11.96
C LEU A 47 6.87 2.66 12.67
N CYS A 48 5.65 2.23 13.01
CA CYS A 48 5.39 0.93 13.63
C CYS A 48 5.83 -0.23 12.76
N ILE A 49 5.58 -0.18 11.44
CA ILE A 49 6.07 -1.22 10.51
C ILE A 49 7.59 -1.33 10.61
N ILE A 50 8.32 -0.23 10.54
CA ILE A 50 9.78 -0.22 10.64
C ILE A 50 10.26 -0.86 11.96
N LEU A 51 9.63 -0.47 13.07
CA LEU A 51 10.02 -0.94 14.39
C LEU A 51 9.69 -2.42 14.63
N PHE A 52 8.61 -2.92 14.04
CA PHE A 52 8.14 -4.28 14.26
C PHE A 52 8.68 -5.30 13.26
N GLU A 53 9.15 -4.89 12.08
CA GLU A 53 9.62 -5.79 11.02
C GLU A 53 10.76 -6.71 11.51
N ILE A 54 11.78 -6.15 12.16
CA ILE A 54 12.90 -6.93 12.70
C ILE A 54 12.47 -7.86 13.84
N PRO A 55 11.77 -7.40 14.90
CA PRO A 55 11.26 -8.28 15.95
C PRO A 55 10.38 -9.42 15.42
N TRP A 56 9.53 -9.17 14.43
CA TRP A 56 8.69 -10.19 13.84
C TRP A 56 9.48 -11.24 13.06
N GLY A 57 10.54 -10.84 12.31
CA GLY A 57 11.45 -11.79 11.69
C GLY A 57 12.07 -12.72 12.73
N MET A 58 12.61 -12.17 13.84
CA MET A 58 13.19 -12.98 14.93
C MET A 58 12.16 -13.90 15.61
N ILE A 59 10.91 -13.47 15.74
CA ILE A 59 9.80 -14.28 16.27
C ILE A 59 9.51 -15.43 15.29
N CYS A 60 9.40 -15.13 13.99
CA CYS A 60 9.15 -16.11 12.93
C CYS A 60 10.19 -17.22 12.93
N ASP A 61 11.47 -16.88 13.04
CA ASP A 61 12.56 -17.84 13.09
C ASP A 61 12.49 -18.77 14.30
N LYS A 62 12.00 -18.25 15.45
CA LYS A 62 11.90 -19.03 16.69
C LYS A 62 10.67 -19.93 16.78
N ILE A 63 9.50 -19.43 16.35
CA ILE A 63 8.22 -20.15 16.56
C ILE A 63 7.65 -20.78 15.29
N GLY A 64 8.22 -20.46 14.10
CA GLY A 64 7.81 -20.97 12.80
C GLY A 64 6.78 -20.05 12.09
N TYR A 65 6.66 -20.25 10.78
CA TYR A 65 5.80 -19.43 9.91
C TYR A 65 4.33 -19.47 10.32
N LYS A 66 3.77 -20.67 10.53
CA LYS A 66 2.36 -20.85 10.87
C LYS A 66 1.95 -20.13 12.15
N LYS A 67 2.71 -20.28 13.23
CA LYS A 67 2.39 -19.64 14.52
C LYS A 67 2.49 -18.11 14.40
N THR A 68 3.49 -17.61 13.69
CA THR A 68 3.64 -16.18 13.43
C THR A 68 2.45 -15.65 12.66
N MET A 69 2.00 -16.33 11.59
CA MET A 69 0.81 -15.95 10.83
C MET A 69 -0.47 -15.96 11.68
N ILE A 70 -0.63 -16.94 12.61
CA ILE A 70 -1.79 -16.97 13.51
C ILE A 70 -1.80 -15.72 14.39
N ILE A 71 -0.66 -15.37 15.03
CA ILE A 71 -0.57 -14.19 15.91
C ILE A 71 -0.81 -12.91 15.10
N ALA A 72 -0.23 -12.79 13.91
CA ALA A 72 -0.45 -11.66 13.01
C ALA A 72 -1.92 -11.52 12.62
N ASN A 73 -2.60 -12.62 12.29
CA ASN A 73 -4.03 -12.62 11.94
C ASN A 73 -4.95 -12.29 13.14
N ILE A 74 -4.52 -12.57 14.38
CA ILE A 74 -5.22 -12.08 15.59
C ILE A 74 -5.17 -10.55 15.63
N PHE A 75 -4.00 -9.94 15.42
CA PHE A 75 -3.89 -8.46 15.36
C PHE A 75 -4.69 -7.87 14.19
N TYR A 76 -4.73 -8.56 13.03
CA TYR A 76 -5.56 -8.15 11.90
C TYR A 76 -7.05 -8.11 12.28
N LEU A 77 -7.55 -9.17 12.90
CA LEU A 77 -8.95 -9.23 13.37
C LEU A 77 -9.24 -8.15 14.42
N LEU A 78 -8.33 -7.97 15.40
CA LEU A 78 -8.45 -6.92 16.40
C LEU A 78 -8.52 -5.53 15.77
N SER A 79 -7.70 -5.26 14.75
CA SER A 79 -7.75 -3.97 14.03
C SER A 79 -9.13 -3.73 13.42
N LYS A 80 -9.79 -4.74 12.84
CA LYS A 80 -11.13 -4.60 12.25
C LYS A 80 -12.22 -4.40 13.30
N ILE A 81 -12.11 -5.08 14.43
CA ILE A 81 -13.04 -4.91 15.57
C ILE A 81 -12.90 -3.49 16.13
N VAL A 82 -11.68 -3.02 16.34
CA VAL A 82 -11.42 -1.67 16.84
C VAL A 82 -11.89 -0.63 15.85
N PHE A 83 -11.61 -0.79 14.52
CA PHE A 83 -12.09 0.11 13.48
C PHE A 83 -13.61 0.31 13.53
N TYR A 84 -14.37 -0.77 13.64
CA TYR A 84 -15.84 -0.72 13.72
C TYR A 84 -16.34 0.07 14.95
N LYS A 85 -15.65 -0.05 16.09
CA LYS A 85 -16.03 0.61 17.34
C LYS A 85 -15.34 1.95 17.57
N ALA A 86 -14.40 2.33 16.68
CA ALA A 86 -13.56 3.49 16.88
C ALA A 86 -14.36 4.79 16.79
N ASN A 87 -14.13 5.66 17.79
CA ASN A 87 -14.55 7.03 17.81
C ASN A 87 -13.41 7.89 18.36
N GLY A 88 -13.01 8.91 17.62
CA GLY A 88 -11.92 9.80 17.95
C GLY A 88 -10.51 9.22 17.75
N PHE A 89 -9.52 10.06 17.96
CA PHE A 89 -8.11 9.82 17.61
C PHE A 89 -7.51 8.54 18.23
N THR A 90 -7.71 8.36 19.55
CA THR A 90 -7.03 7.28 20.27
C THR A 90 -7.39 5.88 19.80
N LEU A 91 -8.67 5.62 19.50
CA LEU A 91 -9.10 4.30 19.03
C LEU A 91 -8.67 4.04 17.57
N PHE A 92 -8.69 5.04 16.71
CA PHE A 92 -8.17 4.88 15.36
C PHE A 92 -6.64 4.73 15.32
N LEU A 93 -5.91 5.37 16.24
CA LEU A 93 -4.48 5.12 16.41
C LEU A 93 -4.21 3.69 16.88
N LEU A 94 -4.98 3.20 17.85
CA LEU A 94 -4.88 1.81 18.33
C LEU A 94 -5.19 0.80 17.21
N GLU A 95 -6.22 1.06 16.39
CA GLU A 95 -6.54 0.27 15.20
C GLU A 95 -5.33 0.18 14.26
N ARG A 96 -4.68 1.32 14.00
CA ARG A 96 -3.51 1.37 13.11
C ARG A 96 -2.28 0.67 13.69
N ILE A 97 -2.07 0.73 14.99
CA ILE A 97 -1.01 -0.02 15.67
C ILE A 97 -1.25 -1.53 15.53
N PHE A 98 -2.49 -2.01 15.75
CA PHE A 98 -2.81 -3.41 15.54
C PHE A 98 -2.65 -3.83 14.07
N LEU A 99 -3.03 -2.96 13.13
CA LEU A 99 -2.84 -3.21 11.72
C LEU A 99 -1.35 -3.27 11.36
N ALA A 100 -0.51 -2.38 11.91
CA ALA A 100 0.94 -2.40 11.69
C ALA A 100 1.58 -3.68 12.23
N LEU A 101 1.18 -4.14 13.43
CA LEU A 101 1.61 -5.42 14.00
C LEU A 101 1.23 -6.60 13.09
N ALA A 102 0.02 -6.58 12.52
CA ALA A 102 -0.44 -7.63 11.62
C ALA A 102 0.37 -7.63 10.31
N VAL A 103 0.51 -6.47 9.67
CA VAL A 103 1.22 -6.32 8.39
C VAL A 103 2.69 -6.68 8.54
N ALA A 104 3.38 -6.17 9.57
CA ALA A 104 4.77 -6.50 9.83
C ALA A 104 4.97 -7.99 10.15
N GLY A 105 4.02 -8.61 10.88
CA GLY A 105 4.08 -10.04 11.22
C GLY A 105 3.78 -10.97 10.04
N LEU A 106 3.02 -10.53 9.04
CA LEU A 106 2.81 -11.28 7.80
C LEU A 106 3.93 -11.03 6.79
N SER A 107 4.55 -9.85 6.82
CA SER A 107 5.65 -9.51 5.91
C SER A 107 6.77 -10.55 5.96
N GLY A 108 7.10 -11.11 4.81
CA GLY A 108 8.09 -12.17 4.70
C GLY A 108 7.60 -13.58 5.10
N CYS A 109 6.73 -13.72 6.11
CA CYS A 109 6.23 -15.03 6.54
C CYS A 109 5.28 -15.65 5.53
N ASP A 110 4.32 -14.88 5.02
CA ASP A 110 3.34 -15.33 4.04
C ASP A 110 3.98 -15.65 2.68
N SER A 111 4.84 -14.79 2.20
CA SER A 111 5.56 -14.99 0.94
C SER A 111 6.53 -16.17 1.01
N SER A 112 7.29 -16.31 2.10
CA SER A 112 8.20 -17.44 2.29
C SER A 112 7.44 -18.77 2.36
N LEU A 113 6.35 -18.82 3.12
CA LEU A 113 5.56 -20.05 3.27
C LEU A 113 4.85 -20.43 1.96
N LEU A 114 4.35 -19.43 1.21
CA LEU A 114 3.77 -19.67 -0.12
C LEU A 114 4.83 -20.19 -1.10
N TYR A 115 6.03 -19.61 -1.10
CA TYR A 115 7.15 -20.04 -1.93
C TYR A 115 7.57 -21.48 -1.63
N LEU A 116 7.69 -21.84 -0.34
CA LEU A 116 8.00 -23.20 0.10
C LEU A 116 6.87 -24.21 -0.21
N SER A 117 5.66 -23.74 -0.48
CA SER A 117 4.49 -24.56 -0.80
C SER A 117 4.32 -24.84 -2.29
N CYS A 118 5.12 -24.24 -3.17
CA CYS A 118 5.04 -24.43 -4.63
C CYS A 118 6.38 -24.91 -5.21
N ASP A 119 6.32 -25.47 -6.42
CA ASP A 119 7.51 -25.78 -7.20
C ASP A 119 8.15 -24.46 -7.68
N LYS A 120 9.49 -24.38 -7.69
CA LYS A 120 10.21 -23.13 -8.01
C LYS A 120 9.84 -22.55 -9.37
N GLU A 121 9.59 -23.40 -10.35
CA GLU A 121 9.24 -23.03 -11.73
C GLU A 121 7.84 -22.39 -11.80
N ASP A 122 6.91 -22.77 -10.91
CA ASP A 122 5.53 -22.30 -10.84
C ASP A 122 5.34 -21.09 -9.91
N SER A 123 6.36 -20.69 -9.16
CA SER A 123 6.24 -19.67 -8.09
C SER A 123 5.66 -18.35 -8.59
N THR A 124 6.13 -17.84 -9.73
CA THR A 124 5.63 -16.57 -10.30
C THR A 124 4.13 -16.64 -10.63
N ALA A 125 3.66 -17.75 -11.18
CA ALA A 125 2.25 -17.96 -11.49
C ALA A 125 1.40 -18.08 -10.22
N VAL A 126 1.92 -18.72 -9.17
CA VAL A 126 1.24 -18.86 -7.87
C VAL A 126 1.10 -17.51 -7.19
N PHE A 127 2.16 -16.69 -7.14
CA PHE A 127 2.11 -15.34 -6.59
C PHE A 127 1.16 -14.43 -7.39
N GLY A 128 1.22 -14.51 -8.73
CA GLY A 128 0.31 -13.76 -9.59
C GLY A 128 -1.15 -14.10 -9.35
N LYS A 129 -1.48 -15.39 -9.20
CA LYS A 129 -2.86 -15.83 -8.86
C LYS A 129 -3.27 -15.35 -7.46
N SER A 130 -2.37 -15.42 -6.47
CA SER A 130 -2.65 -14.92 -5.13
C SER A 130 -3.02 -13.42 -5.15
N SER A 131 -2.24 -12.61 -5.85
CA SER A 131 -2.53 -11.18 -6.02
C SER A 131 -3.87 -10.94 -6.74
N MET A 132 -4.17 -11.74 -7.78
CA MET A 132 -5.44 -11.66 -8.50
C MET A 132 -6.63 -11.94 -7.57
N PHE A 133 -6.56 -12.96 -6.70
CA PHE A 133 -7.62 -13.23 -5.73
C PHE A 133 -7.81 -12.09 -4.73
N GLY A 134 -6.72 -11.42 -4.30
CA GLY A 134 -6.80 -10.22 -3.49
C GLY A 134 -7.57 -9.09 -4.18
N VAL A 135 -7.26 -8.81 -5.44
CA VAL A 135 -7.98 -7.81 -6.25
C VAL A 135 -9.45 -8.19 -6.42
N ILE A 136 -9.76 -9.46 -6.70
CA ILE A 136 -11.16 -9.94 -6.79
C ILE A 136 -11.89 -9.69 -5.46
N GLY A 137 -11.25 -9.95 -4.32
CA GLY A 137 -11.80 -9.64 -3.00
C GLY A 137 -12.14 -8.15 -2.85
N MET A 138 -11.23 -7.25 -3.26
CA MET A 138 -11.47 -5.79 -3.22
C MET A 138 -12.64 -5.36 -4.12
N VAL A 139 -12.75 -5.95 -5.31
CA VAL A 139 -13.87 -5.69 -6.25
C VAL A 139 -15.19 -6.15 -5.64
N VAL A 140 -15.23 -7.35 -5.06
CA VAL A 140 -16.42 -7.89 -4.38
C VAL A 140 -16.79 -7.03 -3.17
N ALA A 141 -15.81 -6.56 -2.39
CA ALA A 141 -16.06 -5.68 -1.25
C ALA A 141 -16.68 -4.36 -1.68
N SER A 142 -16.15 -3.74 -2.75
CA SER A 142 -16.64 -2.48 -3.28
C SER A 142 -18.07 -2.60 -3.86
N PHE A 143 -18.34 -3.69 -4.59
CA PHE A 143 -19.68 -4.03 -5.05
C PHE A 143 -20.64 -4.20 -3.88
N SER A 144 -20.23 -4.94 -2.85
CA SER A 144 -21.04 -5.20 -1.66
C SER A 144 -21.39 -3.91 -0.91
N PHE A 145 -20.46 -2.95 -0.82
CA PHE A 145 -20.72 -1.66 -0.21
C PHE A 145 -21.88 -0.92 -0.89
N THR A 146 -21.85 -0.85 -2.21
CA THR A 146 -22.88 -0.15 -3.00
C THR A 146 -24.23 -0.88 -2.98
N PHE A 147 -24.23 -2.17 -3.31
CA PHE A 147 -25.49 -2.89 -3.62
C PHE A 147 -26.05 -3.70 -2.45
N ILE A 148 -25.19 -4.28 -1.58
CA ILE A 148 -25.63 -5.12 -0.47
C ILE A 148 -25.84 -4.28 0.78
N PHE A 149 -24.87 -3.46 1.15
CA PHE A 149 -24.95 -2.63 2.36
C PHE A 149 -25.65 -1.30 2.14
N LYS A 150 -26.09 -1.02 0.88
CA LYS A 150 -26.81 0.22 0.52
C LYS A 150 -26.12 1.48 1.04
N SER A 151 -24.79 1.50 0.93
CA SER A 151 -23.89 2.57 1.38
C SER A 151 -23.94 2.86 2.89
N ASN A 152 -24.37 1.90 3.70
CA ASN A 152 -24.29 2.00 5.15
C ASN A 152 -22.86 1.75 5.62
N MET A 153 -22.14 2.84 5.98
CA MET A 153 -20.74 2.79 6.36
C MET A 153 -20.49 1.94 7.60
N GLN A 154 -21.37 2.03 8.60
CA GLN A 154 -21.23 1.28 9.86
C GLN A 154 -21.45 -0.23 9.64
N LEU A 155 -22.41 -0.58 8.81
CA LEU A 155 -22.67 -1.99 8.45
C LEU A 155 -21.49 -2.57 7.66
N ALA A 156 -20.90 -1.82 6.74
CA ALA A 156 -19.72 -2.23 5.99
C ALA A 156 -18.50 -2.44 6.91
N ALA A 157 -18.28 -1.55 7.89
CA ALA A 157 -17.22 -1.70 8.89
C ALA A 157 -17.45 -2.96 9.74
N PHE A 158 -18.68 -3.20 10.21
CA PHE A 158 -19.04 -4.41 10.97
C PHE A 158 -18.84 -5.68 10.14
N ALA A 159 -19.36 -5.71 8.92
CA ALA A 159 -19.29 -6.87 8.03
C ALA A 159 -17.82 -7.26 7.70
N THR A 160 -16.89 -6.31 7.69
CA THR A 160 -15.48 -6.58 7.46
C THR A 160 -14.84 -7.48 8.54
N ILE A 161 -15.41 -7.54 9.74
CA ILE A 161 -14.90 -8.41 10.82
C ILE A 161 -14.96 -9.89 10.41
N PHE A 162 -16.02 -10.32 9.70
CA PHE A 162 -16.25 -11.73 9.38
C PHE A 162 -15.20 -12.34 8.46
N PRO A 163 -14.80 -11.73 7.32
CA PRO A 163 -13.72 -12.25 6.50
C PRO A 163 -12.43 -12.45 7.28
N PHE A 164 -12.06 -11.51 8.16
CA PHE A 164 -10.84 -11.61 8.96
C PHE A 164 -10.95 -12.65 10.08
N ALA A 165 -12.13 -12.89 10.63
CA ALA A 165 -12.36 -14.00 11.56
C ALA A 165 -12.22 -15.36 10.83
N ILE A 166 -12.79 -15.50 9.63
CA ILE A 166 -12.65 -16.70 8.80
C ILE A 166 -11.18 -16.89 8.40
N GLN A 167 -10.47 -15.82 8.03
CA GLN A 167 -9.04 -15.84 7.72
C GLN A 167 -8.22 -16.40 8.88
N LEU A 168 -8.47 -15.93 10.10
CA LEU A 168 -7.81 -16.44 11.31
C LEU A 168 -8.06 -17.94 11.48
N VAL A 169 -9.31 -18.40 11.35
CA VAL A 169 -9.65 -19.84 11.43
C VAL A 169 -8.94 -20.65 10.35
N LEU A 170 -8.94 -20.17 9.10
CA LEU A 170 -8.28 -20.89 8.00
C LEU A 170 -6.76 -20.96 8.17
N THR A 171 -6.13 -20.00 8.83
CA THR A 171 -4.70 -20.02 9.11
C THR A 171 -4.29 -21.23 9.97
N PHE A 172 -5.15 -21.75 10.84
CA PHE A 172 -4.89 -22.97 11.61
C PHE A 172 -4.76 -24.22 10.73
N PHE A 173 -5.30 -24.22 9.52
CA PHE A 173 -5.24 -25.37 8.61
C PHE A 173 -4.02 -25.34 7.67
N ILE A 174 -3.20 -24.30 7.71
CA ILE A 174 -1.93 -24.22 6.98
C ILE A 174 -0.97 -25.30 7.51
N THR A 175 -0.29 -25.97 6.60
CA THR A 175 0.82 -26.87 6.94
C THR A 175 2.09 -26.05 7.06
N ASP A 176 2.79 -26.17 8.19
CA ASP A 176 4.03 -25.43 8.45
C ASP A 176 5.22 -26.07 7.72
N TYR A 177 6.25 -25.26 7.49
CA TYR A 177 7.55 -25.70 6.95
C TYR A 177 8.67 -25.23 7.88
N PRO A 178 9.82 -25.94 7.92
CA PRO A 178 10.96 -25.48 8.70
C PRO A 178 11.42 -24.10 8.25
N THR A 179 11.67 -23.22 9.21
CA THR A 179 12.27 -21.91 8.94
C THR A 179 13.72 -22.09 8.50
N GLN A 180 14.13 -21.37 7.46
CA GLN A 180 15.54 -21.26 7.09
C GLN A 180 16.16 -20.14 7.92
N ASN A 181 17.25 -20.44 8.63
CA ASN A 181 18.01 -19.41 9.34
C ASN A 181 18.65 -18.46 8.30
N GLU A 182 17.99 -17.36 8.01
CA GLU A 182 18.61 -16.26 7.27
C GLU A 182 19.47 -15.42 8.23
N GLU A 183 20.62 -14.95 7.77
CA GLU A 183 21.50 -14.09 8.57
C GLU A 183 20.75 -12.82 8.99
N ILE A 184 20.65 -12.59 10.32
CA ILE A 184 20.04 -11.38 10.86
C ILE A 184 20.89 -10.17 10.47
N VAL A 185 20.36 -9.36 9.59
CA VAL A 185 21.02 -8.13 9.15
C VAL A 185 21.00 -7.10 10.27
N THR A 186 22.17 -6.69 10.73
CA THR A 186 22.33 -5.68 11.78
C THR A 186 22.09 -4.26 11.23
N LEU A 187 21.41 -3.39 12.00
CA LEU A 187 21.22 -1.97 11.67
C LEU A 187 22.52 -1.25 11.26
N LYS A 188 23.67 -1.67 11.81
CA LYS A 188 24.98 -1.13 11.45
C LYS A 188 25.42 -1.50 10.03
N GLN A 189 25.08 -2.69 9.55
CA GLN A 189 25.32 -3.10 8.16
C GLN A 189 24.40 -2.33 7.21
N ILE A 190 23.16 -2.12 7.63
CA ILE A 190 22.15 -1.33 6.92
C ILE A 190 22.65 0.08 6.64
N THR A 191 23.02 0.82 7.70
CA THR A 191 23.48 2.21 7.56
C THR A 191 24.76 2.33 6.73
N LYS A 192 25.73 1.42 6.90
CA LYS A 192 26.97 1.42 6.12
C LYS A 192 26.71 1.25 4.61
N ASN A 193 25.78 0.40 4.23
CA ASN A 193 25.44 0.15 2.82
C ASN A 193 24.73 1.35 2.17
N ILE A 194 23.84 2.05 2.90
CA ILE A 194 23.18 3.28 2.41
C ILE A 194 24.19 4.37 2.10
N PHE A 195 25.18 4.58 3.00
CA PHE A 195 26.18 5.62 2.84
C PHE A 195 27.16 5.36 1.69
N ASN A 196 27.34 4.12 1.28
CA ASN A 196 28.22 3.76 0.16
C ASN A 196 27.59 4.06 -1.22
N HIS A 197 26.23 4.17 -1.30
CA HIS A 197 25.49 4.37 -2.54
C HIS A 197 24.67 5.67 -2.54
N LYS A 198 25.30 6.81 -2.26
CA LYS A 198 24.61 8.11 -2.11
C LYS A 198 23.69 8.49 -3.27
N ILE A 199 24.03 8.06 -4.49
CA ILE A 199 23.26 8.41 -5.70
C ILE A 199 21.90 7.72 -5.71
N ILE A 200 21.76 6.50 -5.15
CA ILE A 200 20.49 5.78 -5.09
C ILE A 200 19.47 6.49 -4.21
N ILE A 201 19.90 7.25 -3.19
CA ILE A 201 19.00 8.01 -2.32
C ILE A 201 18.15 8.99 -3.13
N LEU A 202 18.70 9.58 -4.20
CA LEU A 202 17.95 10.51 -5.05
C LEU A 202 16.74 9.83 -5.71
N VAL A 203 16.93 8.63 -6.27
CA VAL A 203 15.83 7.90 -6.91
C VAL A 203 14.85 7.33 -5.88
N LEU A 204 15.33 6.90 -4.70
CA LEU A 204 14.44 6.44 -3.63
C LEU A 204 13.54 7.58 -3.14
N LEU A 205 14.11 8.77 -2.85
CA LEU A 205 13.34 9.94 -2.45
C LEU A 205 12.38 10.41 -3.56
N ALA A 206 12.85 10.46 -4.81
CA ALA A 206 11.99 10.75 -5.95
C ALA A 206 10.79 9.77 -6.00
N SER A 207 11.08 8.48 -5.86
CA SER A 207 10.07 7.43 -5.93
C SER A 207 9.03 7.55 -4.82
N VAL A 208 9.46 7.82 -3.58
CA VAL A 208 8.53 8.00 -2.46
C VAL A 208 7.66 9.23 -2.68
N LEU A 209 8.23 10.33 -3.17
CA LEU A 209 7.45 11.53 -3.51
C LEU A 209 6.35 11.23 -4.53
N LEU A 210 6.58 10.37 -5.50
CA LEU A 210 5.55 9.97 -6.45
C LEU A 210 4.57 8.96 -5.85
N THR A 211 5.09 7.82 -5.34
CA THR A 211 4.24 6.70 -4.92
C THR A 211 3.39 7.05 -3.71
N GLU A 212 3.98 7.67 -2.68
CA GLU A 212 3.23 8.04 -1.48
C GLU A 212 2.21 9.15 -1.76
N THR A 213 2.60 10.13 -2.59
CA THR A 213 1.69 11.21 -2.99
C THR A 213 0.49 10.67 -3.78
N THR A 214 0.72 9.81 -4.78
CA THR A 214 -0.38 9.20 -5.55
C THR A 214 -1.24 8.31 -4.67
N HIS A 215 -0.64 7.55 -3.76
CA HIS A 215 -1.33 6.69 -2.80
C HIS A 215 -2.25 7.50 -1.86
N ILE A 216 -1.74 8.58 -1.26
CA ILE A 216 -2.52 9.46 -0.40
C ILE A 216 -3.74 10.02 -1.15
N LEU A 217 -3.55 10.48 -2.39
CA LEU A 217 -4.64 11.02 -3.18
C LEU A 217 -5.66 9.96 -3.57
N THR A 218 -5.23 8.79 -4.02
CA THR A 218 -6.12 7.74 -4.55
C THR A 218 -6.83 6.92 -3.48
N ILE A 219 -6.28 6.83 -2.26
CA ILE A 219 -6.84 6.01 -1.17
C ILE A 219 -7.54 6.87 -0.09
N PHE A 220 -6.95 8.01 0.28
CA PHE A 220 -7.48 8.81 1.39
C PHE A 220 -8.27 10.04 0.94
N TYR A 221 -7.77 10.79 -0.06
CA TYR A 221 -8.36 12.07 -0.42
C TYR A 221 -9.35 12.01 -1.58
N ASN A 222 -9.41 10.90 -2.31
CA ASN A 222 -10.41 10.67 -3.35
C ASN A 222 -11.84 10.81 -2.80
N GLN A 223 -12.11 10.23 -1.64
CA GLN A 223 -13.43 10.25 -1.00
C GLN A 223 -13.87 11.67 -0.64
N LEU A 224 -12.94 12.48 -0.12
CA LEU A 224 -13.20 13.88 0.22
C LEU A 224 -13.44 14.73 -1.03
N GLN A 225 -12.71 14.44 -2.10
CA GLN A 225 -12.93 15.13 -3.37
C GLN A 225 -14.27 14.74 -4.00
N TYR A 226 -14.67 13.45 -3.90
CA TYR A 226 -15.99 13.03 -4.38
C TYR A 226 -17.12 13.75 -3.66
N GLU A 227 -17.01 13.92 -2.34
CA GLU A 227 -17.94 14.70 -1.54
C GLU A 227 -17.96 16.17 -1.99
N ARG A 228 -16.77 16.78 -2.18
CA ARG A 228 -16.62 18.18 -2.62
C ARG A 228 -17.27 18.47 -3.96
N VAL A 229 -17.18 17.52 -4.93
CA VAL A 229 -17.77 17.71 -6.27
C VAL A 229 -19.20 17.14 -6.37
N GLY A 230 -19.79 16.71 -5.25
CA GLY A 230 -21.18 16.26 -5.17
C GLY A 230 -21.45 14.89 -5.76
N ILE A 231 -20.46 13.97 -5.81
CA ILE A 231 -20.70 12.58 -6.17
C ILE A 231 -21.48 11.92 -5.05
N PRO A 232 -22.65 11.29 -5.32
CA PRO A 232 -23.42 10.58 -4.30
C PRO A 232 -22.68 9.37 -3.75
N LEU A 233 -22.77 9.15 -2.43
CA LEU A 233 -22.09 8.08 -1.69
C LEU A 233 -22.22 6.66 -2.31
N PRO A 234 -23.37 6.25 -2.89
CA PRO A 234 -23.51 4.95 -3.54
C PRO A 234 -22.53 4.69 -4.69
N TYR A 235 -22.05 5.72 -5.35
CA TYR A 235 -21.09 5.58 -6.46
C TYR A 235 -19.64 5.36 -6.01
N TYR A 236 -19.30 5.62 -4.75
CA TYR A 236 -17.92 5.49 -4.25
C TYR A 236 -17.39 4.06 -4.39
N GLY A 237 -18.21 3.06 -4.07
CA GLY A 237 -17.85 1.67 -4.27
C GLY A 237 -17.63 1.32 -5.75
N MET A 238 -18.50 1.83 -6.65
CA MET A 238 -18.35 1.59 -8.09
C MET A 238 -17.09 2.24 -8.65
N ILE A 239 -16.80 3.48 -8.27
CA ILE A 239 -15.58 4.19 -8.69
C ILE A 239 -14.36 3.44 -8.17
N PHE A 240 -14.35 3.06 -6.88
CA PHE A 240 -13.25 2.32 -6.29
C PHE A 240 -13.02 0.97 -7.00
N MET A 241 -14.08 0.25 -7.36
CA MET A 241 -13.99 -0.98 -8.15
C MET A 241 -13.27 -0.74 -9.49
N VAL A 242 -13.63 0.32 -10.21
CA VAL A 242 -12.99 0.68 -11.48
C VAL A 242 -11.51 1.03 -11.25
N LEU A 243 -11.20 1.79 -10.21
CA LEU A 243 -9.81 2.12 -9.87
C LEU A 243 -8.97 0.87 -9.55
N GLN A 244 -9.52 -0.11 -8.81
CA GLN A 244 -8.82 -1.36 -8.53
C GLN A 244 -8.54 -2.18 -9.80
N LEU A 245 -9.47 -2.21 -10.75
CA LEU A 245 -9.26 -2.85 -12.05
C LEU A 245 -8.16 -2.16 -12.86
N LEU A 246 -8.06 -0.82 -12.78
CA LEU A 246 -6.96 -0.07 -13.41
C LEU A 246 -5.60 -0.37 -12.76
N GLY A 247 -5.55 -0.77 -11.50
CA GLY A 247 -4.32 -1.26 -10.85
C GLY A 247 -3.67 -2.44 -11.59
N THR A 248 -4.45 -3.19 -12.41
CA THR A 248 -3.91 -4.28 -13.24
C THR A 248 -3.20 -3.82 -14.52
N THR A 249 -3.21 -2.50 -14.83
CA THR A 249 -2.56 -1.92 -16.03
C THR A 249 -1.03 -2.06 -16.02
N SER A 250 -0.42 -2.44 -14.89
CA SER A 250 1.01 -2.80 -14.80
C SER A 250 1.44 -3.82 -15.87
N GLY A 251 0.55 -4.70 -16.30
CA GLY A 251 0.80 -5.65 -17.40
C GLY A 251 1.09 -4.98 -18.76
N LEU A 252 0.70 -3.72 -18.95
CA LEU A 252 1.01 -2.95 -20.17
C LEU A 252 2.46 -2.47 -20.20
N LEU A 253 3.16 -2.45 -19.07
CA LEU A 253 4.54 -1.96 -18.97
C LEU A 253 5.47 -2.72 -19.92
N GLY A 254 5.32 -4.04 -20.05
CA GLY A 254 6.11 -4.86 -20.97
C GLY A 254 6.02 -4.38 -22.42
N LYS A 255 4.84 -3.93 -22.86
CA LYS A 255 4.67 -3.34 -24.20
C LYS A 255 5.27 -1.94 -24.31
N LEU A 256 5.16 -1.12 -23.25
CA LEU A 256 5.71 0.23 -23.24
C LEU A 256 7.24 0.22 -23.28
N THR A 257 7.87 -0.72 -22.59
CA THR A 257 9.33 -0.86 -22.55
C THR A 257 9.95 -1.35 -23.85
N THR A 258 9.15 -1.84 -24.83
CA THR A 258 9.64 -2.13 -26.19
C THR A 258 9.86 -0.87 -27.02
N TYR A 259 9.17 0.23 -26.68
CA TYR A 259 9.25 1.50 -27.44
C TYR A 259 10.02 2.60 -26.69
N PHE A 260 10.02 2.57 -25.35
CA PHE A 260 10.61 3.62 -24.53
C PHE A 260 11.47 3.01 -23.42
N THR A 261 12.54 3.70 -23.02
CA THR A 261 13.33 3.30 -21.85
C THR A 261 12.54 3.48 -20.56
N LYS A 262 12.87 2.68 -19.54
CA LYS A 262 12.23 2.72 -18.21
C LYS A 262 12.31 4.13 -17.60
N GLU A 263 13.46 4.80 -17.77
CA GLU A 263 13.71 6.15 -17.25
C GLU A 263 12.82 7.19 -17.96
N LYS A 264 12.63 7.05 -19.26
CA LYS A 264 11.74 7.95 -20.03
C LYS A 264 10.29 7.77 -19.60
N ILE A 265 9.84 6.51 -19.44
CA ILE A 265 8.50 6.20 -18.93
C ILE A 265 8.34 6.83 -17.53
N ALA A 266 9.28 6.59 -16.61
CA ALA A 266 9.23 7.12 -15.25
C ALA A 266 9.11 8.65 -15.24
N LYS A 267 9.95 9.36 -16.01
CA LYS A 267 9.87 10.84 -16.13
C LYS A 267 8.51 11.32 -16.61
N THR A 268 7.93 10.63 -17.61
CA THR A 268 6.59 10.94 -18.11
C THR A 268 5.53 10.74 -17.03
N LEU A 269 5.63 9.67 -16.23
CA LEU A 269 4.69 9.40 -15.13
C LEU A 269 4.75 10.48 -14.05
N PHE A 270 5.94 11.00 -13.69
CA PHE A 270 6.07 12.15 -12.78
C PHE A 270 5.35 13.39 -13.30
N LEU A 271 5.53 13.73 -14.57
CA LEU A 271 4.87 14.88 -15.18
C LEU A 271 3.37 14.71 -15.27
N LEU A 272 2.89 13.52 -15.65
CA LEU A 272 1.46 13.21 -15.70
C LEU A 272 0.84 13.27 -14.30
N ALA A 273 1.53 12.79 -13.25
CA ALA A 273 1.07 12.89 -11.87
C ALA A 273 0.98 14.34 -11.40
N ALA A 274 1.97 15.17 -11.76
CA ALA A 274 1.94 16.60 -11.47
C ALA A 274 0.74 17.29 -12.17
N ILE A 275 0.53 17.04 -13.46
CA ILE A 275 -0.60 17.59 -14.21
C ILE A 275 -1.94 17.11 -13.64
N ALA A 276 -2.06 15.81 -13.30
CA ALA A 276 -3.28 15.27 -12.73
C ALA A 276 -3.58 15.89 -11.34
N SER A 277 -2.55 16.07 -10.50
CA SER A 277 -2.69 16.73 -9.19
C SER A 277 -3.12 18.18 -9.32
N LEU A 278 -2.52 18.91 -10.25
CA LEU A 278 -2.93 20.28 -10.56
C LEU A 278 -4.36 20.33 -11.15
N GLY A 279 -4.72 19.34 -11.96
CA GLY A 279 -6.08 19.16 -12.46
C GLY A 279 -7.08 18.98 -11.32
N LEU A 280 -6.76 18.18 -10.29
CA LEU A 280 -7.61 18.01 -9.10
C LEU A 280 -7.78 19.30 -8.29
N TYR A 281 -6.75 20.16 -8.25
CA TYR A 281 -6.85 21.46 -7.61
C TYR A 281 -7.96 22.32 -8.23
N PHE A 282 -8.07 22.33 -9.57
CA PHE A 282 -9.08 23.08 -10.31
C PHE A 282 -10.39 22.33 -10.55
N SER A 283 -10.42 21.01 -10.33
CA SER A 283 -11.58 20.19 -10.63
C SER A 283 -12.75 20.51 -9.68
N ILE A 284 -13.89 20.83 -10.28
CA ILE A 284 -15.17 21.13 -9.60
C ILE A 284 -16.32 20.24 -10.10
N ASP A 285 -16.05 19.35 -11.06
CA ASP A 285 -17.06 18.45 -11.62
C ASP A 285 -16.73 16.97 -11.37
N PRO A 286 -17.76 16.09 -11.28
CA PRO A 286 -17.57 14.68 -11.01
C PRO A 286 -16.76 13.92 -12.06
N ILE A 287 -16.96 14.21 -13.35
CA ILE A 287 -16.37 13.42 -14.45
C ILE A 287 -14.86 13.67 -14.51
N SER A 288 -14.42 14.93 -14.56
CA SER A 288 -12.99 15.27 -14.56
C SER A 288 -12.29 14.72 -13.31
N THR A 289 -12.94 14.82 -12.14
CA THR A 289 -12.43 14.26 -10.89
C THR A 289 -12.14 12.76 -11.00
N VAL A 290 -13.11 11.97 -11.46
CA VAL A 290 -12.94 10.51 -11.60
C VAL A 290 -11.84 10.18 -12.61
N ILE A 291 -11.80 10.86 -13.76
CA ILE A 291 -10.77 10.65 -14.79
C ILE A 291 -9.36 10.94 -14.22
N LEU A 292 -9.20 12.00 -13.45
CA LEU A 292 -7.92 12.35 -12.84
C LEU A 292 -7.45 11.30 -11.82
N PHE A 293 -8.36 10.76 -11.01
CA PHE A 293 -8.03 9.63 -10.12
C PHE A 293 -7.71 8.34 -10.89
N MET A 294 -8.40 8.07 -12.00
CA MET A 294 -8.06 6.94 -12.88
C MET A 294 -6.62 7.07 -13.43
N ILE A 295 -6.22 8.28 -13.83
CA ILE A 295 -4.87 8.57 -14.29
C ILE A 295 -3.86 8.33 -13.16
N LEU A 296 -4.09 8.87 -11.96
CA LEU A 296 -3.18 8.70 -10.81
C LEU A 296 -3.03 7.23 -10.41
N THR A 297 -4.11 6.47 -10.37
CA THR A 297 -4.06 5.01 -10.07
C THR A 297 -3.28 4.24 -11.12
N SER A 298 -3.45 4.58 -12.40
CA SER A 298 -2.68 3.97 -13.49
C SER A 298 -1.19 4.31 -13.40
N ILE A 299 -0.85 5.53 -12.99
CA ILE A 299 0.54 5.95 -12.77
C ILE A 299 1.18 5.12 -11.67
N GLU A 300 0.51 4.94 -10.53
CA GLU A 300 0.99 4.11 -9.41
C GLU A 300 1.25 2.67 -9.86
N ALA A 301 0.29 2.07 -10.58
CA ALA A 301 0.40 0.72 -11.11
C ALA A 301 1.56 0.52 -12.10
N LEU A 302 1.81 1.50 -12.96
CA LEU A 302 2.91 1.46 -13.95
C LEU A 302 4.27 1.76 -13.32
N TYR A 303 4.33 2.65 -12.33
CA TYR A 303 5.59 3.06 -11.72
C TYR A 303 6.18 2.01 -10.78
N PHE A 304 5.35 1.27 -10.05
CA PHE A 304 5.80 0.30 -9.06
C PHE A 304 6.77 -0.77 -9.62
N PRO A 305 6.50 -1.43 -10.75
CA PRO A 305 7.45 -2.37 -11.35
C PRO A 305 8.74 -1.71 -11.85
N ILE A 306 8.68 -0.45 -12.31
CA ILE A 306 9.88 0.31 -12.72
C ILE A 306 10.78 0.54 -11.50
N LEU A 307 10.19 0.98 -10.39
CA LEU A 307 10.93 1.19 -9.14
C LEU A 307 11.60 -0.11 -8.66
N GLN A 308 10.85 -1.21 -8.63
CA GLN A 308 11.41 -2.51 -8.24
C GLN A 308 12.58 -2.92 -9.15
N THR A 309 12.48 -2.69 -10.45
CA THR A 309 13.56 -2.99 -11.38
C THR A 309 14.78 -2.12 -11.10
N ILE A 310 14.62 -0.80 -10.93
CA ILE A 310 15.72 0.11 -10.60
C ILE A 310 16.40 -0.29 -9.30
N GLN A 311 15.62 -0.60 -8.26
CA GLN A 311 16.16 -1.07 -6.98
C GLN A 311 16.99 -2.34 -7.15
N ASN A 312 16.48 -3.31 -7.90
CA ASN A 312 17.18 -4.58 -8.12
C ASN A 312 18.42 -4.46 -9.00
N ASP A 313 18.41 -3.58 -10.00
CA ASP A 313 19.54 -3.35 -10.92
C ASP A 313 20.71 -2.64 -10.19
N THR A 314 20.43 -1.87 -9.15
CA THR A 314 21.45 -1.15 -8.37
C THR A 314 22.12 -1.98 -7.28
N VAL A 315 21.64 -3.18 -7.02
CA VAL A 315 22.18 -4.05 -5.97
C VAL A 315 23.28 -4.95 -6.52
N THR A 316 24.51 -4.78 -6.03
CA THR A 316 25.67 -5.59 -6.43
C THR A 316 26.04 -6.67 -5.42
N THR A 317 25.74 -6.47 -4.12
CA THR A 317 26.09 -7.40 -3.03
C THR A 317 25.01 -7.40 -1.94
N SER A 318 24.90 -8.49 -1.17
CA SER A 318 23.96 -8.59 -0.02
C SER A 318 22.54 -8.09 -0.36
N ARG A 319 21.91 -8.71 -1.36
CA ARG A 319 20.68 -8.23 -2.00
C ARG A 319 19.56 -7.96 -1.00
N ALA A 320 19.25 -8.92 -0.13
CA ALA A 320 18.18 -8.79 0.87
C ALA A 320 18.43 -7.60 1.80
N THR A 321 19.66 -7.47 2.31
CA THR A 321 20.08 -6.37 3.18
C THR A 321 19.93 -5.02 2.50
N THR A 322 20.37 -4.90 1.26
CA THR A 322 20.35 -3.63 0.52
C THR A 322 18.90 -3.21 0.22
N LEU A 323 18.04 -4.14 -0.19
CA LEU A 323 16.63 -3.85 -0.44
C LEU A 323 15.88 -3.46 0.84
N SER A 324 16.18 -4.10 1.99
CA SER A 324 15.65 -3.69 3.29
C SER A 324 16.10 -2.27 3.67
N CYS A 325 17.35 -1.89 3.35
CA CYS A 325 17.82 -0.53 3.52
C CYS A 325 17.03 0.48 2.68
N TYR A 326 16.74 0.14 1.42
CA TYR A 326 15.93 0.98 0.55
C TYR A 326 14.52 1.17 1.09
N SER A 327 13.88 0.08 1.55
CA SER A 327 12.57 0.14 2.20
C SER A 327 12.58 1.02 3.45
N LEU A 328 13.62 0.93 4.29
CA LEU A 328 13.76 1.78 5.47
C LEU A 328 13.80 3.28 5.12
N VAL A 329 14.62 3.66 4.12
CA VAL A 329 14.69 5.06 3.66
C VAL A 329 13.33 5.52 3.14
N MET A 330 12.66 4.68 2.36
CA MET A 330 11.35 4.99 1.81
C MET A 330 10.29 5.17 2.90
N ASN A 331 10.24 4.27 3.88
CA ASN A 331 9.29 4.34 4.98
C ASN A 331 9.49 5.58 5.87
N ILE A 332 10.75 5.96 6.14
CA ILE A 332 11.06 7.20 6.86
C ILE A 332 10.56 8.42 6.07
N ALA A 333 10.82 8.47 4.77
CA ALA A 333 10.35 9.58 3.94
C ALA A 333 8.81 9.61 3.84
N SER A 334 8.16 8.45 3.73
CA SER A 334 6.70 8.29 3.73
C SER A 334 6.07 8.88 5.00
N MET A 335 6.67 8.61 6.17
CA MET A 335 6.19 9.16 7.44
C MET A 335 6.13 10.70 7.42
N PHE A 336 7.18 11.37 6.90
CA PHE A 336 7.21 12.83 6.80
C PHE A 336 6.22 13.35 5.75
N ILE A 337 6.06 12.66 4.64
CA ILE A 337 5.10 13.01 3.59
C ILE A 337 3.67 12.94 4.14
N ASN A 338 3.31 11.85 4.80
CA ASN A 338 1.98 11.67 5.40
C ASN A 338 1.65 12.77 6.44
N TYR A 339 2.62 13.08 7.30
CA TYR A 339 2.47 14.17 8.27
C TYR A 339 2.25 15.53 7.58
N THR A 340 3.03 15.82 6.54
CA THR A 340 2.94 17.08 5.79
C THR A 340 1.60 17.20 5.06
N PHE A 341 1.15 16.13 4.42
CA PHE A 341 -0.17 16.09 3.79
C PHE A 341 -1.31 16.29 4.80
N GLY A 342 -1.25 15.60 5.94
CA GLY A 342 -2.23 15.77 7.01
C GLY A 342 -2.29 17.19 7.54
N TYR A 343 -1.14 17.84 7.72
CA TYR A 343 -1.05 19.23 8.16
C TYR A 343 -1.65 20.22 7.13
N VAL A 344 -1.24 20.09 5.86
CA VAL A 344 -1.68 20.98 4.79
C VAL A 344 -3.17 20.79 4.47
N SER A 345 -3.66 19.56 4.43
CA SER A 345 -5.06 19.24 4.14
C SER A 345 -6.03 19.71 5.22
N ASN A 346 -5.55 19.85 6.46
CA ASN A 346 -6.36 20.39 7.56
C ASN A 346 -6.74 21.86 7.33
N THR A 347 -5.94 22.61 6.56
CA THR A 347 -6.27 23.97 6.18
C THR A 347 -7.20 24.02 4.97
N SER A 348 -6.93 23.21 3.96
CA SER A 348 -7.76 23.05 2.75
C SER A 348 -7.38 21.78 1.99
N LEU A 349 -8.39 21.03 1.55
CA LEU A 349 -8.18 19.87 0.69
C LEU A 349 -7.49 20.26 -0.63
N THR A 350 -7.80 21.42 -1.19
CA THR A 350 -7.18 21.90 -2.44
C THR A 350 -5.68 22.15 -2.27
N ASN A 351 -5.24 22.64 -1.11
CA ASN A 351 -3.82 22.84 -0.83
C ASN A 351 -3.05 21.51 -0.83
N ALA A 352 -3.69 20.40 -0.48
CA ALA A 352 -3.08 19.07 -0.58
C ALA A 352 -2.81 18.68 -2.04
N TYR A 353 -3.68 19.03 -2.98
CA TYR A 353 -3.44 18.81 -4.42
C TYR A 353 -2.31 19.68 -4.96
N LEU A 354 -2.20 20.91 -4.50
CA LEU A 354 -1.07 21.78 -4.85
C LEU A 354 0.25 21.26 -4.27
N LEU A 355 0.23 20.76 -3.02
CA LEU A 355 1.39 20.10 -2.41
C LEU A 355 1.81 18.86 -3.22
N SER A 356 0.83 18.06 -3.66
CA SER A 356 1.06 16.90 -4.53
C SER A 356 1.74 17.30 -5.84
N PHE A 357 1.27 18.35 -6.51
CA PHE A 357 1.90 18.91 -7.70
C PHE A 357 3.38 19.25 -7.42
N ILE A 358 3.66 19.98 -6.33
CA ILE A 358 5.02 20.37 -5.95
C ILE A 358 5.88 19.14 -5.70
N PHE A 359 5.39 18.14 -4.97
CA PHE A 359 6.13 16.91 -4.67
C PHE A 359 6.42 16.10 -5.93
N CYS A 360 5.49 16.01 -6.87
CA CYS A 360 5.71 15.34 -8.15
C CYS A 360 6.78 16.06 -9.00
N ILE A 361 6.80 17.40 -8.99
CA ILE A 361 7.84 18.18 -9.68
C ILE A 361 9.21 18.01 -9.01
N ILE A 362 9.27 18.06 -7.68
CA ILE A 362 10.53 17.79 -6.94
C ILE A 362 11.01 16.36 -7.26
N GLY A 363 10.11 15.38 -7.22
CA GLY A 363 10.40 14.00 -7.57
C GLY A 363 10.94 13.87 -9.00
N PHE A 364 10.34 14.54 -9.97
CA PHE A 364 10.82 14.60 -11.36
C PHE A 364 12.26 15.16 -11.46
N ILE A 365 12.54 16.23 -10.74
CA ILE A 365 13.88 16.84 -10.71
C ILE A 365 14.89 15.87 -10.10
N LEU A 366 14.59 15.27 -8.93
CA LEU A 366 15.47 14.32 -8.27
C LEU A 366 15.74 13.07 -9.12
N PHE A 367 14.69 12.53 -9.77
CA PHE A 367 14.80 11.38 -10.68
C PHE A 367 15.67 11.74 -11.90
N THR A 368 15.52 12.94 -12.44
CA THR A 368 16.30 13.41 -13.60
C THR A 368 17.77 13.60 -13.23
N LEU A 369 18.06 14.16 -12.05
CA LEU A 369 19.44 14.30 -11.53
C LEU A 369 20.09 12.94 -11.27
N TRP A 370 19.35 11.97 -10.76
CA TRP A 370 19.83 10.59 -10.60
C TRP A 370 20.17 9.97 -11.94
N ASN A 371 19.28 10.06 -12.91
CA ASN A 371 19.46 9.48 -14.24
C ASN A 371 20.69 10.10 -14.97
N PHE A 372 20.88 11.42 -14.85
CA PHE A 372 22.06 12.10 -15.42
C PHE A 372 23.38 11.66 -14.81
N LYS A 373 23.41 11.31 -13.51
CA LYS A 373 24.63 10.85 -12.84
C LYS A 373 24.95 9.37 -13.10
N GLN A 374 24.04 8.61 -13.69
CA GLN A 374 24.26 7.22 -14.09
C GLN A 374 24.81 7.09 -15.54
N GLN A 375 24.58 8.11 -16.37
CA GLN A 375 25.17 8.22 -17.71
C GLN A 375 26.58 8.78 -17.65
#